data_f050fa0b3844933c247b537d0b27cc29
#
_entry.id   f050fa0b3844933c247b537d0b27cc29
#
_cell.length_a   1.000
_cell.length_b   1.000
_cell.length_c   1.000
_cell.angle_alpha   90.00
_cell.angle_beta   90.00
_cell.angle_gamma   90.00
#
_symmetry.space_group_name_H-M   'P 1'
#
loop_
_entity.id
_entity.type
_entity.pdbx_description
1 polymer ?
#
loop_
_entity_poly.entity_id
_entity_poly.type
_entity_poly.pdbx_seq_one_letter_code
_entity_poly.pdbx_strand_id
1 'polypeptide(L)'
;IKNFSQGHGMNLHFGSLATGIYGGEILAISGVYGAGIGGGQGGVGEQIYVYSGKLTVRSVSEGAGIGGGQGGPGRFIYIKGGTVNAGSESGGAGIGSGDQDGQNKSEDAHHIEISGGTVEAWSNYAGAGIGGGRGGSGYDISITGGVVRAQGYYGAGIGGGMNGDSGNILIKDTTL
;
A
#
# COMPACT_ATOMS: atom_id res chain seq x y z
N ILE A 1 7.77 10.74 12.70
CA ILE A 1 7.43 11.85 11.78
C ILE A 1 6.03 12.31 12.15
N LYS A 2 5.86 13.57 12.52
CA LYS A 2 4.54 14.11 12.87
C LYS A 2 3.66 14.13 11.63
N ASN A 3 2.50 13.48 11.69
CA ASN A 3 1.45 13.60 10.68
C ASN A 3 0.94 15.05 10.65
N PHE A 4 1.25 15.74 9.58
CA PHE A 4 0.51 16.94 9.23
C PHE A 4 -0.73 16.49 8.44
N SER A 5 -1.90 17.00 8.81
CA SER A 5 -3.10 16.84 8.01
C SER A 5 -2.83 17.30 6.57
N GLN A 6 -3.22 16.48 5.57
CA GLN A 6 -3.00 16.72 4.15
C GLN A 6 -1.52 16.66 3.68
N GLY A 7 -0.63 16.01 4.41
CA GLY A 7 0.73 15.76 3.93
C GLY A 7 0.72 14.68 2.83
N HIS A 8 1.37 14.97 1.69
CA HIS A 8 1.53 14.00 0.59
C HIS A 8 2.89 13.31 0.71
N GLY A 9 2.92 11.99 0.55
CA GLY A 9 4.16 11.22 0.42
C GLY A 9 4.42 10.93 -1.05
N MET A 10 5.35 11.65 -1.64
CA MET A 10 5.62 11.60 -3.07
C MET A 10 7.10 11.38 -3.36
N ASN A 11 7.38 10.64 -4.42
CA ASN A 11 8.74 10.39 -4.91
C ASN A 11 9.66 9.77 -3.86
N LEU A 12 9.18 8.71 -3.20
CA LEU A 12 9.89 8.02 -2.12
C LEU A 12 10.62 6.80 -2.68
N HIS A 13 11.92 6.72 -2.43
CA HIS A 13 12.79 5.64 -2.91
C HIS A 13 13.43 4.89 -1.75
N PHE A 14 13.30 3.56 -1.76
CA PHE A 14 13.86 2.67 -0.73
C PHE A 14 14.81 1.65 -1.37
N GLY A 15 16.08 1.69 -0.96
CA GLY A 15 17.12 0.81 -1.47
C GLY A 15 17.73 1.28 -2.80
N SER A 16 18.47 0.40 -3.46
CA SER A 16 19.17 0.68 -4.70
C SER A 16 18.99 -0.46 -5.70
N LEU A 17 19.01 -0.13 -6.98
CA LEU A 17 19.10 -1.10 -8.08
C LEU A 17 20.52 -1.67 -8.27
N ALA A 18 21.53 -1.10 -7.62
CA ALA A 18 22.90 -1.59 -7.76
C ALA A 18 23.05 -2.98 -7.14
N THR A 19 23.65 -3.89 -7.89
CA THR A 19 23.93 -5.25 -7.45
C THR A 19 24.92 -5.25 -6.27
N GLY A 20 24.60 -6.00 -5.22
CA GLY A 20 25.48 -6.17 -4.07
C GLY A 20 25.34 -5.14 -2.95
N ILE A 21 24.41 -4.21 -3.03
CA ILE A 21 24.09 -3.30 -1.93
C ILE A 21 22.95 -3.89 -1.13
N TYR A 22 23.22 -4.19 0.12
CA TYR A 22 22.22 -4.65 1.07
C TYR A 22 21.40 -3.44 1.53
N GLY A 23 20.10 -3.48 1.30
CA GLY A 23 19.18 -2.47 1.81
C GLY A 23 19.12 -2.52 3.34
N GLY A 24 18.94 -1.36 3.96
CA GLY A 24 18.71 -1.27 5.39
C GLY A 24 17.36 -1.85 5.82
N GLU A 25 17.11 -1.83 7.12
CA GLU A 25 15.82 -2.16 7.71
C GLU A 25 15.09 -0.90 8.14
N ILE A 26 13.81 -0.80 7.78
CA ILE A 26 12.93 0.32 8.13
C ILE A 26 11.71 -0.23 8.86
N LEU A 27 11.45 0.31 10.03
CA LEU A 27 10.19 0.17 10.75
C LEU A 27 9.46 1.52 10.70
N ALA A 28 8.33 1.56 10.02
CA ALA A 28 7.50 2.76 9.92
C ALA A 28 6.09 2.47 10.45
N ILE A 29 5.68 3.20 11.47
CA ILE A 29 4.36 3.08 12.09
C ILE A 29 3.71 4.45 12.06
N SER A 30 2.51 4.55 11.47
CA SER A 30 1.79 5.82 11.40
C SER A 30 1.05 6.14 12.71
N GLY A 31 0.62 7.39 12.80
CA GLY A 31 -0.47 7.79 13.71
C GLY A 31 -1.84 7.39 13.15
N VAL A 32 -2.91 8.00 13.71
CA VAL A 32 -4.30 7.52 13.52
C VAL A 32 -4.78 7.55 12.06
N TYR A 33 -4.50 8.57 11.28
CA TYR A 33 -5.08 8.73 9.93
C TYR A 33 -4.05 8.70 8.79
N GLY A 34 -2.78 8.54 9.11
CA GLY A 34 -1.72 8.54 8.12
C GLY A 34 -1.38 7.14 7.61
N ALA A 35 -0.81 7.07 6.44
CA ALA A 35 -0.10 5.88 5.98
C ALA A 35 1.18 5.65 6.78
N GLY A 36 1.61 4.41 6.94
CA GLY A 36 2.92 4.10 7.52
C GLY A 36 4.05 4.69 6.67
N ILE A 37 3.97 4.53 5.35
CA ILE A 37 4.80 5.22 4.34
C ILE A 37 3.87 5.81 3.31
N GLY A 38 3.87 7.14 3.16
CA GLY A 38 3.07 7.84 2.15
C GLY A 38 2.32 9.05 2.69
N GLY A 39 1.02 9.14 2.41
CA GLY A 39 0.19 10.29 2.73
C GLY A 39 -0.20 10.41 4.21
N GLY A 40 -0.37 11.64 4.70
CA GLY A 40 -1.12 11.93 5.92
C GLY A 40 -2.63 11.87 5.67
N GLN A 41 -3.45 12.30 6.63
CA GLN A 41 -4.90 12.38 6.45
C GLN A 41 -5.28 13.19 5.20
N GLY A 42 -6.11 12.64 4.32
CA GLY A 42 -6.46 13.23 3.02
C GLY A 42 -5.30 13.28 2.03
N GLY A 43 -4.13 12.78 2.41
CA GLY A 43 -2.92 12.88 1.60
C GLY A 43 -2.70 11.67 0.69
N VAL A 44 -2.17 11.95 -0.48
CA VAL A 44 -1.77 10.96 -1.49
C VAL A 44 -0.47 10.28 -1.08
N GLY A 45 -0.37 8.97 -1.29
CA GLY A 45 0.90 8.26 -1.35
C GLY A 45 1.18 7.85 -2.79
N GLU A 46 2.15 8.50 -3.42
CA GLU A 46 2.45 8.22 -4.83
C GLU A 46 3.94 8.26 -5.14
N GLN A 47 4.30 7.63 -6.28
CA GLN A 47 5.69 7.52 -6.73
C GLN A 47 6.60 6.89 -5.66
N ILE A 48 6.13 5.78 -5.08
CA ILE A 48 6.85 5.04 -4.03
C ILE A 48 7.57 3.87 -4.69
N TYR A 49 8.88 3.83 -4.53
CA TYR A 49 9.74 2.82 -5.16
C TYR A 49 10.49 2.01 -4.10
N VAL A 50 10.32 0.70 -4.10
CA VAL A 50 11.06 -0.23 -3.24
C VAL A 50 11.93 -1.11 -4.12
N TYR A 51 13.24 -0.96 -4.00
CA TYR A 51 14.22 -1.73 -4.79
C TYR A 51 14.87 -2.86 -3.99
N SER A 52 15.11 -2.63 -2.70
CA SER A 52 15.78 -3.59 -1.81
C SER A 52 15.57 -3.22 -0.35
N GLY A 53 16.07 -4.05 0.56
CA GLY A 53 15.98 -3.82 1.99
C GLY A 53 14.78 -4.53 2.62
N LYS A 54 14.57 -4.30 3.92
CA LYS A 54 13.45 -4.83 4.68
C LYS A 54 12.59 -3.69 5.21
N LEU A 55 11.35 -3.65 4.79
CA LEU A 55 10.35 -2.67 5.19
C LEU A 55 9.28 -3.36 6.02
N THR A 56 9.10 -2.92 7.27
CA THR A 56 7.99 -3.28 8.13
C THR A 56 7.16 -2.02 8.35
N VAL A 57 5.97 -1.99 7.79
CA VAL A 57 5.19 -0.77 7.67
C VAL A 57 3.76 -1.02 8.16
N ARG A 58 3.30 -0.20 9.10
CA ARG A 58 1.96 -0.33 9.67
C ARG A 58 1.25 1.01 9.75
N SER A 59 0.01 1.01 9.33
CA SER A 59 -0.96 2.01 9.76
C SER A 59 -1.75 1.45 10.95
N VAL A 60 -1.79 2.20 12.05
CA VAL A 60 -2.50 1.76 13.26
C VAL A 60 -4.01 1.98 13.16
N SER A 61 -4.49 2.66 12.11
CA SER A 61 -5.90 2.94 11.92
C SER A 61 -6.25 2.99 10.42
N GLU A 62 -6.70 4.11 9.92
CA GLU A 62 -7.44 4.22 8.66
C GLU A 62 -6.57 4.52 7.42
N GLY A 63 -5.30 4.80 7.59
CA GLY A 63 -4.36 4.93 6.48
C GLY A 63 -3.92 3.57 5.92
N ALA A 64 -3.36 3.57 4.74
CA ALA A 64 -2.69 2.39 4.19
C ALA A 64 -1.38 2.07 4.94
N GLY A 65 -0.91 0.84 4.91
CA GLY A 65 0.46 0.55 5.29
C GLY A 65 1.43 1.35 4.42
N ILE A 66 1.40 1.13 3.11
CA ILE A 66 2.13 1.91 2.10
C ILE A 66 1.11 2.53 1.15
N GLY A 67 1.09 3.86 1.04
CA GLY A 67 0.23 4.57 0.11
C GLY A 67 -0.51 5.75 0.70
N GLY A 68 -1.83 5.82 0.51
CA GLY A 68 -2.65 6.95 0.96
C GLY A 68 -2.93 6.95 2.45
N GLY A 69 -3.06 8.13 3.05
CA GLY A 69 -3.68 8.29 4.36
C GLY A 69 -5.21 8.14 4.25
N GLN A 70 -5.94 8.24 5.37
CA GLN A 70 -7.39 8.22 5.37
C GLN A 70 -7.95 9.21 4.33
N GLY A 71 -8.84 8.77 3.46
CA GLY A 71 -9.39 9.57 2.37
C GLY A 71 -8.44 9.83 1.20
N GLY A 72 -7.21 9.33 1.25
CA GLY A 72 -6.21 9.57 0.21
C GLY A 72 -5.93 8.34 -0.68
N PRO A 73 -5.63 8.54 -1.96
CA PRO A 73 -5.26 7.45 -2.85
C PRO A 73 -3.83 6.97 -2.61
N GLY A 74 -3.61 5.68 -2.92
CA GLY A 74 -2.27 5.11 -3.09
C GLY A 74 -2.06 4.75 -4.55
N ARG A 75 -1.07 5.35 -5.18
CA ARG A 75 -0.88 5.17 -6.63
C ARG A 75 0.57 5.30 -7.07
N PHE A 76 0.88 4.70 -8.22
CA PHE A 76 2.25 4.67 -8.73
C PHE A 76 3.22 4.10 -7.70
N ILE A 77 2.86 2.92 -7.16
CA ILE A 77 3.66 2.20 -6.16
C ILE A 77 4.37 1.04 -6.87
N TYR A 78 5.70 1.03 -6.78
CA TYR A 78 6.54 0.09 -7.50
C TYR A 78 7.42 -0.70 -6.53
N ILE A 79 7.17 -2.00 -6.40
CA ILE A 79 7.99 -2.91 -5.61
C ILE A 79 8.76 -3.80 -6.57
N LYS A 80 10.07 -3.54 -6.66
CA LYS A 80 10.99 -4.23 -7.58
C LYS A 80 11.89 -5.24 -6.88
N GLY A 81 11.91 -5.21 -5.53
CA GLY A 81 12.72 -6.14 -4.73
C GLY A 81 12.57 -5.86 -3.25
N GLY A 82 13.38 -6.55 -2.45
CA GLY A 82 13.37 -6.44 -0.99
C GLY A 82 12.34 -7.33 -0.32
N THR A 83 12.20 -7.16 0.99
CA THR A 83 11.18 -7.81 1.83
C THR A 83 10.27 -6.74 2.39
N VAL A 84 9.01 -6.78 2.04
CA VAL A 84 8.00 -5.79 2.42
C VAL A 84 6.91 -6.48 3.23
N ASN A 85 6.71 -6.03 4.47
CA ASN A 85 5.53 -6.35 5.27
C ASN A 85 4.77 -5.05 5.51
N ALA A 86 3.64 -4.91 4.86
CA ALA A 86 2.84 -3.70 4.87
C ALA A 86 1.40 -3.99 5.29
N GLY A 87 0.91 -3.31 6.31
CA GLY A 87 -0.42 -3.57 6.83
C GLY A 87 -1.17 -2.37 7.35
N SER A 88 -2.50 -2.49 7.33
CA SER A 88 -3.44 -1.60 8.00
C SER A 88 -4.24 -2.36 9.04
N GLU A 89 -4.32 -1.80 10.24
CA GLU A 89 -5.10 -2.41 11.33
C GLU A 89 -6.61 -2.18 11.20
N SER A 90 -7.03 -1.28 10.32
CA SER A 90 -8.44 -0.91 10.16
C SER A 90 -8.84 -0.90 8.68
N GLY A 91 -9.38 0.23 8.19
CA GLY A 91 -10.03 0.29 6.89
C GLY A 91 -9.13 0.57 5.69
N GLY A 92 -7.88 0.97 5.91
CA GLY A 92 -6.93 1.18 4.82
C GLY A 92 -6.43 -0.14 4.21
N ALA A 93 -5.88 -0.07 3.02
CA ALA A 93 -5.21 -1.20 2.39
C ALA A 93 -3.84 -1.48 3.03
N GLY A 94 -3.33 -2.71 2.90
CA GLY A 94 -1.93 -2.99 3.21
C GLY A 94 -1.01 -2.16 2.31
N ILE A 95 -1.22 -2.23 1.00
CA ILE A 95 -0.56 -1.40 -0.02
C ILE A 95 -1.64 -0.80 -0.91
N GLY A 96 -1.78 0.54 -0.93
CA GLY A 96 -2.75 1.22 -1.77
C GLY A 96 -3.43 2.41 -1.10
N SER A 97 -4.77 2.52 -1.20
CA SER A 97 -5.47 3.68 -0.62
C SER A 97 -5.80 3.51 0.85
N GLY A 98 -5.98 4.64 1.52
CA GLY A 98 -6.52 4.67 2.88
C GLY A 98 -8.03 4.38 2.91
N ASP A 99 -8.56 4.29 4.12
CA ASP A 99 -10.01 4.20 4.36
C ASP A 99 -10.72 5.48 3.91
N GLN A 100 -12.00 5.36 3.54
CA GLN A 100 -12.83 6.55 3.35
C GLN A 100 -12.97 7.35 4.66
N ASP A 101 -13.04 8.65 4.57
CA ASP A 101 -13.12 9.54 5.73
C ASP A 101 -14.53 9.75 6.30
N GLY A 102 -15.48 8.90 5.91
CA GLY A 102 -16.88 8.97 6.33
C GLY A 102 -17.70 10.10 5.67
N GLN A 103 -17.05 11.04 5.02
CA GLN A 103 -17.67 12.17 4.29
C GLN A 103 -17.48 12.07 2.78
N ASN A 104 -16.40 11.47 2.34
CA ASN A 104 -16.03 11.34 0.95
C ASN A 104 -15.80 9.88 0.58
N LYS A 105 -15.90 9.58 -0.70
CA LYS A 105 -15.44 8.31 -1.24
C LYS A 105 -13.96 8.16 -0.89
N SER A 106 -13.57 6.98 -0.45
CA SER A 106 -12.15 6.62 -0.52
C SER A 106 -11.71 6.83 -1.96
N GLU A 107 -10.60 7.50 -2.15
CA GLU A 107 -10.00 7.53 -3.47
C GLU A 107 -9.41 6.17 -3.82
N ASP A 108 -9.43 5.84 -5.09
CA ASP A 108 -9.05 4.53 -5.58
C ASP A 108 -7.54 4.31 -5.51
N ALA A 109 -7.15 3.06 -5.32
CA ALA A 109 -5.77 2.64 -5.51
C ALA A 109 -5.55 2.19 -6.94
N HIS A 110 -4.47 2.68 -7.55
CA HIS A 110 -4.16 2.28 -8.93
C HIS A 110 -2.67 2.40 -9.29
N HIS A 111 -2.28 1.75 -10.40
CA HIS A 111 -0.91 1.70 -10.87
C HIS A 111 0.04 1.17 -9.78
N ILE A 112 -0.31 -0.01 -9.24
CA ILE A 112 0.54 -0.74 -8.28
C ILE A 112 1.25 -1.84 -9.06
N GLU A 113 2.58 -1.79 -9.08
CA GLU A 113 3.41 -2.78 -9.77
C GLU A 113 4.31 -3.51 -8.78
N ILE A 114 4.24 -4.84 -8.79
CA ILE A 114 5.16 -5.71 -8.05
C ILE A 114 5.86 -6.60 -9.07
N SER A 115 7.13 -6.36 -9.29
CA SER A 115 7.94 -7.10 -10.25
C SER A 115 9.05 -7.95 -9.60
N GLY A 116 9.14 -7.93 -8.25
CA GLY A 116 10.08 -8.75 -7.51
C GLY A 116 9.95 -8.58 -6.00
N GLY A 117 10.80 -9.32 -5.27
CA GLY A 117 10.84 -9.28 -3.81
C GLY A 117 9.90 -10.27 -3.12
N THR A 118 9.84 -10.18 -1.80
CA THR A 118 8.89 -10.91 -0.95
C THR A 118 7.96 -9.89 -0.31
N VAL A 119 6.69 -9.95 -0.65
CA VAL A 119 5.69 -8.96 -0.25
C VAL A 119 4.59 -9.65 0.56
N GLU A 120 4.37 -9.17 1.76
CA GLU A 120 3.22 -9.50 2.59
C GLU A 120 2.42 -8.21 2.83
N ALA A 121 1.20 -8.20 2.31
CA ALA A 121 0.32 -7.04 2.41
C ALA A 121 -1.01 -7.45 3.02
N TRP A 122 -1.45 -6.75 4.08
CA TRP A 122 -2.65 -7.16 4.80
C TRP A 122 -3.48 -5.97 5.30
N SER A 123 -4.79 -6.21 5.40
CA SER A 123 -5.73 -5.33 6.09
C SER A 123 -6.55 -6.16 7.08
N ASN A 124 -6.54 -5.75 8.34
CA ASN A 124 -7.23 -6.47 9.41
C ASN A 124 -8.74 -6.18 9.48
N TYR A 125 -9.24 -5.28 8.65
CA TYR A 125 -10.67 -4.98 8.64
C TYR A 125 -11.22 -4.81 7.23
N ALA A 126 -11.37 -3.60 6.73
CA ALA A 126 -12.19 -3.35 5.55
C ALA A 126 -11.41 -3.08 4.26
N GLY A 127 -10.10 -2.87 4.32
CA GLY A 127 -9.28 -2.66 3.15
C GLY A 127 -8.88 -3.96 2.44
N ALA A 128 -8.40 -3.83 1.24
CA ALA A 128 -7.72 -4.91 0.53
C ALA A 128 -6.31 -5.14 1.10
N GLY A 129 -5.74 -6.31 0.87
CA GLY A 129 -4.30 -6.51 1.08
C GLY A 129 -3.50 -5.58 0.17
N ILE A 130 -3.78 -5.64 -1.14
CA ILE A 130 -3.20 -4.75 -2.16
C ILE A 130 -4.36 -4.14 -2.95
N GLY A 131 -4.49 -2.81 -2.93
CA GLY A 131 -5.50 -2.08 -3.67
C GLY A 131 -6.29 -1.08 -2.85
N GLY A 132 -7.63 -1.13 -2.87
CA GLY A 132 -8.49 -0.15 -2.23
C GLY A 132 -8.59 -0.30 -0.71
N GLY A 133 -8.68 0.80 0.02
CA GLY A 133 -9.22 0.83 1.38
C GLY A 133 -10.75 0.66 1.36
N ARG A 134 -11.41 0.73 2.51
CA ARG A 134 -12.87 0.65 2.60
C ARG A 134 -13.52 1.69 1.69
N GLY A 135 -14.42 1.25 0.82
CA GLY A 135 -15.10 2.07 -0.18
C GLY A 135 -14.26 2.46 -1.38
N GLY A 136 -12.96 2.15 -1.38
CA GLY A 136 -12.05 2.41 -2.48
C GLY A 136 -11.89 1.22 -3.41
N SER A 137 -11.78 1.50 -4.69
CA SER A 137 -11.51 0.48 -5.72
C SER A 137 -10.01 0.21 -5.83
N GLY A 138 -9.67 -0.97 -6.36
CA GLY A 138 -8.29 -1.30 -6.73
C GLY A 138 -8.24 -1.71 -8.19
N TYR A 139 -7.48 -0.97 -9.01
CA TYR A 139 -7.35 -1.27 -10.43
C TYR A 139 -5.94 -0.95 -10.95
N ASP A 140 -5.66 -1.44 -12.17
CA ASP A 140 -4.32 -1.35 -12.77
C ASP A 140 -3.23 -1.89 -11.83
N ILE A 141 -3.49 -3.08 -11.26
CA ILE A 141 -2.56 -3.78 -10.37
C ILE A 141 -1.84 -4.84 -11.18
N SER A 142 -0.52 -4.77 -11.23
CA SER A 142 0.33 -5.70 -11.99
C SER A 142 1.32 -6.41 -11.08
N ILE A 143 1.25 -7.73 -11.01
CA ILE A 143 2.17 -8.57 -10.26
C ILE A 143 2.83 -9.52 -11.25
N THR A 144 4.09 -9.24 -11.58
CA THR A 144 4.84 -9.95 -12.62
C THR A 144 6.08 -10.66 -12.10
N GLY A 145 6.28 -10.70 -10.79
CA GLY A 145 7.38 -11.43 -10.17
C GLY A 145 7.34 -11.36 -8.65
N GLY A 146 8.24 -12.11 -8.02
CA GLY A 146 8.36 -12.17 -6.58
C GLY A 146 7.45 -13.20 -5.92
N VAL A 147 7.45 -13.19 -4.59
CA VAL A 147 6.56 -13.97 -3.73
C VAL A 147 5.60 -12.99 -3.05
N VAL A 148 4.32 -13.10 -3.34
CA VAL A 148 3.31 -12.14 -2.85
C VAL A 148 2.27 -12.87 -2.02
N ARG A 149 2.02 -12.38 -0.82
CA ARG A 149 0.89 -12.74 0.04
C ARG A 149 0.05 -11.49 0.27
N ALA A 150 -1.19 -11.54 -0.13
CA ALA A 150 -2.11 -10.43 0.03
C ALA A 150 -3.38 -10.91 0.74
N GLN A 151 -3.74 -10.24 1.83
CA GLN A 151 -4.89 -10.61 2.66
C GLN A 151 -5.73 -9.38 3.00
N GLY A 152 -7.00 -9.40 2.64
CA GLY A 152 -8.03 -8.52 3.18
C GLY A 152 -8.96 -9.34 4.09
N TYR A 153 -9.48 -8.75 5.16
CA TYR A 153 -10.45 -9.44 6.02
C TYR A 153 -11.86 -9.34 5.43
N TYR A 154 -12.37 -8.14 5.18
CA TYR A 154 -13.62 -7.90 4.45
C TYR A 154 -13.40 -7.42 3.01
N GLY A 155 -12.21 -6.90 2.68
CA GLY A 155 -11.81 -6.52 1.34
C GLY A 155 -11.18 -7.68 0.58
N ALA A 156 -10.83 -7.44 -0.67
CA ALA A 156 -10.12 -8.41 -1.50
C ALA A 156 -8.69 -8.63 -1.00
N GLY A 157 -8.10 -9.80 -1.24
CA GLY A 157 -6.65 -9.96 -1.11
C GLY A 157 -5.94 -8.98 -2.05
N ILE A 158 -6.34 -8.95 -3.33
CA ILE A 158 -5.86 -8.00 -4.35
C ILE A 158 -7.09 -7.43 -5.05
N GLY A 159 -7.26 -6.11 -5.05
CA GLY A 159 -8.40 -5.43 -5.68
C GLY A 159 -9.05 -4.37 -4.80
N GLY A 160 -10.38 -4.31 -4.79
CA GLY A 160 -11.13 -3.34 -3.98
C GLY A 160 -11.20 -3.69 -2.50
N GLY A 161 -11.33 -2.69 -1.66
CA GLY A 161 -11.74 -2.85 -0.28
C GLY A 161 -13.23 -3.20 -0.18
N MET A 162 -13.74 -3.34 1.04
CA MET A 162 -15.17 -3.55 1.30
C MET A 162 -15.98 -2.41 0.64
N ASN A 163 -16.96 -2.76 -0.21
CA ASN A 163 -17.77 -1.85 -1.03
C ASN A 163 -17.00 -1.12 -2.14
N GLY A 164 -15.79 -1.53 -2.47
CA GLY A 164 -15.02 -1.03 -3.61
C GLY A 164 -14.98 -2.06 -4.74
N ASP A 165 -14.75 -1.59 -5.95
CA ASP A 165 -14.64 -2.41 -7.15
C ASP A 165 -13.20 -2.87 -7.42
N SER A 166 -13.05 -3.85 -8.30
CA SER A 166 -11.74 -4.31 -8.78
C SER A 166 -11.72 -4.28 -10.31
N GLY A 167 -10.59 -3.91 -10.90
CA GLY A 167 -10.43 -3.94 -12.35
C GLY A 167 -8.98 -3.90 -12.82
N ASN A 168 -8.72 -4.48 -13.99
CA ASN A 168 -7.40 -4.53 -14.61
C ASN A 168 -6.32 -5.11 -13.69
N ILE A 169 -6.52 -6.32 -13.20
CA ILE A 169 -5.53 -7.01 -12.37
C ILE A 169 -4.79 -8.04 -13.24
N LEU A 170 -3.48 -7.87 -13.38
CA LEU A 170 -2.59 -8.78 -14.06
C LEU A 170 -1.71 -9.51 -13.04
N ILE A 171 -1.79 -10.82 -13.00
CA ILE A 171 -0.90 -11.67 -12.20
C ILE A 171 -0.24 -12.66 -13.14
N LYS A 172 1.10 -12.62 -13.20
CA LYS A 172 1.87 -13.42 -14.12
C LYS A 172 3.25 -13.73 -13.54
N ASP A 173 3.77 -14.93 -13.81
CA ASP A 173 5.14 -15.35 -13.48
C ASP A 173 5.54 -15.12 -12.01
N THR A 174 4.59 -15.32 -11.07
CA THR A 174 4.79 -15.11 -9.64
C THR A 174 4.41 -16.34 -8.82
N THR A 175 4.89 -16.41 -7.59
CA THR A 175 4.45 -17.39 -6.59
C THR A 175 3.49 -16.69 -5.63
N LEU A 176 2.28 -17.19 -5.55
CA LEU A 176 1.21 -16.69 -4.69
C LEU A 176 1.08 -17.54 -3.44
#